data_449acb00ae68d5ce22e7b7e65e5c5aa4
#
_entry.id   449acb00ae68d5ce22e7b7e65e5c5aa4
#
_cell.length_a   1.000
_cell.length_b   1.000
_cell.length_c   1.000
_cell.angle_alpha   90.00
_cell.angle_beta   90.00
_cell.angle_gamma   90.00
#
_symmetry.space_group_name_H-M   'P 1'
#
loop_
_entity.id
_entity.type
_entity.pdbx_description
1 polymer ?
#
loop_
_entity_poly.entity_id
_entity_poly.type
_entity_poly.pdbx_seq_one_letter_code
_entity_poly.pdbx_strand_id
1 'polypeptide(L)'
;SVVAALCVEALGKERVIGVLMPCGKQQDIYMSYKLVQHLGIKHYEINIQQAVEAITESIAFLPEMTEQAKTNLPARVRMTTLYAVSQNMNGRVANTCNLSEDWVGYATRYGDGAGDFSPLCNLTVTEVKEIGKVLGLPEELVEKTPIDGLCGKTDEENLGFTYAELDKYIRTGVMEDSEKRRRIDLLHEKNLFKVKPMPGFEI
;
A
#
# COMPACT_ATOMS: atom_id res chain seq x y z
N SER A 1 -4.67 7.73 0.40
CA SER A 1 -5.53 8.95 0.36
C SER A 1 -6.88 8.65 -0.28
N VAL A 2 -6.91 8.18 -1.53
CA VAL A 2 -8.14 7.99 -2.32
C VAL A 2 -9.10 6.98 -1.68
N VAL A 3 -8.62 5.85 -1.15
CA VAL A 3 -9.46 4.87 -0.44
C VAL A 3 -10.22 5.50 0.73
N ALA A 4 -9.54 6.32 1.54
CA ALA A 4 -10.19 6.99 2.66
C ALA A 4 -11.30 7.95 2.19
N ALA A 5 -11.06 8.70 1.11
CA ALA A 5 -12.07 9.58 0.51
C ALA A 5 -13.26 8.80 -0.07
N LEU A 6 -13.00 7.71 -0.79
CA LEU A 6 -14.06 6.81 -1.28
C LEU A 6 -14.91 6.22 -0.15
N CYS A 7 -14.27 5.82 0.95
CA CYS A 7 -14.98 5.33 2.12
C CYS A 7 -15.83 6.43 2.76
N VAL A 8 -15.34 7.67 2.84
CA VAL A 8 -16.12 8.81 3.36
C VAL A 8 -17.32 9.12 2.46
N GLU A 9 -17.13 9.13 1.15
CA GLU A 9 -18.22 9.34 0.19
C GLU A 9 -19.30 8.27 0.30
N ALA A 10 -18.89 7.01 0.42
CA ALA A 10 -19.83 5.89 0.47
C ALA A 10 -20.51 5.69 1.83
N LEU A 11 -19.82 5.97 2.94
CA LEU A 11 -20.26 5.59 4.29
C LEU A 11 -20.55 6.77 5.21
N GLY A 12 -20.07 7.96 4.86
CA GLY A 12 -20.03 9.11 5.74
C GLY A 12 -18.80 9.11 6.66
N LYS A 13 -18.29 10.31 6.97
CA LYS A 13 -17.04 10.48 7.75
C LYS A 13 -17.09 9.86 9.15
N GLU A 14 -18.26 9.75 9.76
CA GLU A 14 -18.46 9.19 11.11
C GLU A 14 -18.22 7.66 11.17
N ARG A 15 -18.19 7.02 10.00
CA ARG A 15 -17.98 5.56 9.89
C ARG A 15 -16.60 5.21 9.35
N VAL A 16 -15.74 6.21 9.13
CA VAL A 16 -14.37 6.04 8.64
C VAL A 16 -13.38 6.46 9.71
N ILE A 17 -12.38 5.62 9.96
CA ILE A 17 -11.34 5.87 10.95
C ILE A 17 -9.98 5.73 10.28
N GLY A 18 -9.15 6.77 10.42
CA GLY A 18 -7.75 6.72 10.02
C GLY A 18 -6.88 6.14 11.14
N VAL A 19 -5.98 5.22 10.81
CA VAL A 19 -4.95 4.75 11.74
C VAL A 19 -3.58 5.08 11.16
N LEU A 20 -2.92 6.06 11.77
CA LEU A 20 -1.61 6.53 11.38
C LEU A 20 -0.57 5.70 12.14
N MET A 21 0.28 4.99 11.42
CA MET A 21 1.22 4.04 12.04
C MET A 21 2.68 4.33 11.63
N PRO A 22 3.27 5.43 12.15
CA PRO A 22 4.68 5.69 11.92
C PRO A 22 5.55 4.58 12.56
N CYS A 23 6.68 4.30 11.94
CA CYS A 23 7.74 3.47 12.53
C CYS A 23 8.89 4.39 12.93
N GLY A 24 8.90 4.82 14.17
CA GLY A 24 9.81 5.87 14.64
C GLY A 24 9.40 7.26 14.14
N LYS A 25 10.41 8.08 13.81
CA LYS A 25 10.20 9.43 13.28
C LYS A 25 9.98 9.38 11.77
N GLN A 26 8.75 9.59 11.32
CA GLN A 26 8.39 9.63 9.91
C GLN A 26 8.32 11.09 9.42
N GLN A 27 9.13 11.45 8.42
CA GLN A 27 9.25 12.83 7.94
C GLN A 27 7.97 13.36 7.27
N ASP A 28 7.25 12.49 6.58
CA ASP A 28 6.07 12.85 5.78
C ASP A 28 4.72 12.57 6.48
N ILE A 29 4.73 12.28 7.79
CA ILE A 29 3.51 12.00 8.57
C ILE A 29 2.49 13.15 8.49
N TYR A 30 2.96 14.39 8.29
CA TYR A 30 2.10 15.56 8.13
C TYR A 30 1.11 15.42 6.96
N MET A 31 1.45 14.65 5.92
CA MET A 31 0.54 14.34 4.81
C MET A 31 -0.66 13.51 5.28
N SER A 32 -0.43 12.58 6.20
CA SER A 32 -1.49 11.77 6.80
C SER A 32 -2.41 12.63 7.68
N TYR A 33 -1.85 13.55 8.48
CA TYR A 33 -2.63 14.51 9.25
C TYR A 33 -3.46 15.43 8.34
N LYS A 34 -2.86 15.92 7.25
CA LYS A 34 -3.57 16.74 6.27
C LYS A 34 -4.75 16.01 5.65
N LEU A 35 -4.58 14.74 5.31
CA LEU A 35 -5.65 13.91 4.78
C LEU A 35 -6.80 13.73 5.77
N VAL A 36 -6.52 13.29 7.01
CA VAL A 36 -7.57 13.06 8.01
C VAL A 36 -8.28 14.36 8.41
N GLN A 37 -7.56 15.48 8.42
CA GLN A 37 -8.12 16.80 8.66
C GLN A 37 -9.02 17.26 7.50
N HIS A 38 -8.57 17.09 6.24
CA HIS A 38 -9.34 17.41 5.05
C HIS A 38 -10.65 16.62 4.99
N LEU A 39 -10.60 15.31 5.28
CA LEU A 39 -11.78 14.44 5.29
C LEU A 39 -12.65 14.61 6.55
N GLY A 40 -12.15 15.26 7.59
CA GLY A 40 -12.85 15.43 8.86
C GLY A 40 -13.14 14.12 9.58
N ILE A 41 -12.30 13.08 9.39
CA ILE A 41 -12.46 11.76 9.97
C ILE A 41 -11.74 11.63 11.31
N LYS A 42 -12.30 10.77 12.18
CA LYS A 42 -11.61 10.35 13.40
C LYS A 42 -10.32 9.60 13.05
N HIS A 43 -9.27 9.83 13.83
CA HIS A 43 -8.02 9.10 13.63
C HIS A 43 -7.34 8.77 14.95
N TYR A 44 -6.43 7.80 14.88
CA TYR A 44 -5.51 7.40 15.93
C TYR A 44 -4.09 7.35 15.38
N GLU A 45 -3.12 7.73 16.20
CA GLU A 45 -1.71 7.52 15.91
C GLU A 45 -1.15 6.42 16.80
N ILE A 46 -0.51 5.44 16.19
CA ILE A 46 0.10 4.29 16.87
C ILE A 46 1.50 4.09 16.30
N ASN A 47 2.53 4.52 17.03
CA ASN A 47 3.91 4.28 16.61
C ASN A 47 4.26 2.80 16.78
N ILE A 48 4.61 2.14 15.66
CA ILE A 48 4.87 0.70 15.65
C ILE A 48 6.34 0.33 15.91
N GLN A 49 7.22 1.31 16.15
CA GLN A 49 8.66 1.08 16.28
C GLN A 49 8.99 0.04 17.35
N GLN A 50 8.44 0.17 18.55
CA GLN A 50 8.70 -0.77 19.63
C GLN A 50 8.31 -2.22 19.29
N ALA A 51 7.20 -2.40 18.57
CA ALA A 51 6.78 -3.74 18.13
C ALA A 51 7.75 -4.32 17.07
N VAL A 52 8.21 -3.50 16.14
CA VAL A 52 9.21 -3.91 15.14
C VAL A 52 10.54 -4.27 15.82
N GLU A 53 11.01 -3.46 16.75
CA GLU A 53 12.23 -3.70 17.53
C GLU A 53 12.13 -4.98 18.35
N ALA A 54 11.03 -5.19 19.08
CA ALA A 54 10.81 -6.38 19.89
C ALA A 54 10.82 -7.68 19.06
N ILE A 55 10.21 -7.66 17.87
CA ILE A 55 10.26 -8.82 16.96
C ILE A 55 11.69 -9.03 16.46
N THR A 56 12.38 -7.98 16.06
CA THR A 56 13.77 -8.04 15.58
C THR A 56 14.70 -8.62 16.64
N GLU A 57 14.58 -8.17 17.89
CA GLU A 57 15.34 -8.71 19.02
C GLU A 57 15.02 -10.18 19.29
N SER A 58 13.75 -10.55 19.22
CA SER A 58 13.30 -11.95 19.46
C SER A 58 13.87 -12.96 18.47
N ILE A 59 14.26 -12.50 17.27
CA ILE A 59 14.85 -13.36 16.22
C ILE A 59 16.34 -13.12 16.04
N ALA A 60 17.00 -12.35 16.92
CA ALA A 60 18.42 -11.99 16.79
C ALA A 60 19.40 -13.17 16.84
N PHE A 61 18.94 -14.35 17.27
CA PHE A 61 19.71 -15.59 17.24
C PHE A 61 19.77 -16.23 15.84
N LEU A 62 18.97 -15.76 14.88
CA LEU A 62 19.02 -16.18 13.48
C LEU A 62 20.12 -15.41 12.71
N PRO A 63 20.48 -15.86 11.49
CA PRO A 63 21.32 -15.05 10.60
C PRO A 63 20.76 -13.64 10.41
N GLU A 64 21.63 -12.70 10.05
CA GLU A 64 21.25 -11.30 9.82
C GLU A 64 20.04 -11.21 8.85
N MET A 65 19.10 -10.35 9.23
CA MET A 65 17.91 -10.11 8.41
C MET A 65 18.30 -9.59 7.02
N THR A 66 17.72 -10.19 5.98
CA THR A 66 17.82 -9.66 4.62
C THR A 66 17.14 -8.30 4.49
N GLU A 67 17.53 -7.50 3.51
CA GLU A 67 16.88 -6.21 3.24
C GLU A 67 15.37 -6.36 3.01
N GLN A 68 14.95 -7.41 2.31
CA GLN A 68 13.54 -7.72 2.12
C GLN A 68 12.82 -8.01 3.45
N ALA A 69 13.45 -8.69 4.39
CA ALA A 69 12.87 -8.94 5.71
C ALA A 69 12.74 -7.66 6.51
N LYS A 70 13.77 -6.79 6.50
CA LYS A 70 13.77 -5.48 7.15
C LYS A 70 12.65 -4.58 6.58
N THR A 71 12.46 -4.58 5.26
CA THR A 71 11.43 -3.81 4.57
C THR A 71 10.01 -4.31 4.87
N ASN A 72 9.81 -5.62 4.85
CA ASN A 72 8.49 -6.22 4.97
C ASN A 72 7.98 -6.33 6.42
N LEU A 73 8.86 -6.34 7.42
CA LEU A 73 8.46 -6.46 8.82
C LEU A 73 7.56 -5.30 9.27
N PRO A 74 7.92 -4.02 9.06
CA PRO A 74 7.03 -2.91 9.44
C PRO A 74 5.65 -2.97 8.77
N ALA A 75 5.58 -3.37 7.50
CA ALA A 75 4.30 -3.51 6.79
C ALA A 75 3.39 -4.57 7.45
N ARG A 76 3.95 -5.71 7.88
CA ARG A 76 3.20 -6.75 8.59
C ARG A 76 2.81 -6.35 10.01
N VAL A 77 3.65 -5.61 10.72
CA VAL A 77 3.31 -5.06 12.03
C VAL A 77 2.15 -4.07 11.90
N ARG A 78 2.16 -3.20 10.88
CA ARG A 78 1.03 -2.31 10.57
C ARG A 78 -0.25 -3.09 10.32
N MET A 79 -0.20 -4.13 9.51
CA MET A 79 -1.36 -5.00 9.25
C MET A 79 -1.93 -5.59 10.55
N THR A 80 -1.10 -6.20 11.37
CA THR A 80 -1.51 -6.79 12.65
C THR A 80 -2.15 -5.73 13.57
N THR A 81 -1.52 -4.56 13.69
CA THR A 81 -2.04 -3.44 14.50
C THR A 81 -3.38 -2.95 13.96
N LEU A 82 -3.50 -2.80 12.64
CA LEU A 82 -4.73 -2.32 12.00
C LEU A 82 -5.89 -3.28 12.20
N TYR A 83 -5.68 -4.58 12.06
CA TYR A 83 -6.70 -5.59 12.33
C TYR A 83 -7.09 -5.64 13.81
N ALA A 84 -6.16 -5.48 14.74
CA ALA A 84 -6.48 -5.39 16.17
C ALA A 84 -7.39 -4.17 16.47
N VAL A 85 -7.06 -3.00 15.90
CA VAL A 85 -7.91 -1.80 16.02
C VAL A 85 -9.28 -2.03 15.38
N SER A 86 -9.30 -2.57 14.16
CA SER A 86 -10.53 -2.83 13.40
C SER A 86 -11.48 -3.74 14.15
N GLN A 87 -10.99 -4.87 14.67
CA GLN A 87 -11.80 -5.82 15.44
C GLN A 87 -12.32 -5.23 16.75
N ASN A 88 -11.48 -4.47 17.46
CA ASN A 88 -11.89 -3.81 18.70
C ASN A 88 -12.98 -2.77 18.47
N MET A 89 -13.06 -2.19 17.27
CA MET A 89 -14.05 -1.19 16.89
C MET A 89 -15.20 -1.74 16.03
N ASN A 90 -15.29 -3.06 15.87
CA ASN A 90 -16.26 -3.73 14.99
C ASN A 90 -16.22 -3.19 13.55
N GLY A 91 -15.01 -2.89 13.04
CA GLY A 91 -14.76 -2.34 11.72
C GLY A 91 -14.34 -3.36 10.69
N ARG A 92 -13.98 -2.87 9.52
CA ARG A 92 -13.36 -3.62 8.43
C ARG A 92 -12.14 -2.85 7.92
N VAL A 93 -11.13 -3.58 7.51
CA VAL A 93 -9.90 -3.01 6.94
C VAL A 93 -10.06 -2.83 5.44
N ALA A 94 -9.93 -1.58 4.97
CA ALA A 94 -9.85 -1.27 3.56
C ALA A 94 -8.42 -1.47 3.06
N ASN A 95 -8.21 -2.35 2.09
CA ASN A 95 -6.95 -2.45 1.35
C ASN A 95 -6.74 -1.19 0.51
N THR A 96 -5.49 -0.78 0.34
CA THR A 96 -5.13 0.45 -0.39
C THR A 96 -4.31 0.21 -1.65
N CYS A 97 -3.98 -1.05 -1.96
CA CYS A 97 -3.28 -1.42 -3.18
C CYS A 97 -4.18 -1.18 -4.40
N ASN A 98 -3.57 -0.77 -5.49
CA ASN A 98 -4.21 -0.59 -6.78
C ASN A 98 -3.74 -1.65 -7.79
N LEU A 99 -4.38 -1.69 -8.97
CA LEU A 99 -4.09 -2.68 -10.00
C LEU A 99 -2.63 -2.64 -10.47
N SER A 100 -2.02 -1.47 -10.58
CA SER A 100 -0.64 -1.33 -11.07
C SER A 100 0.37 -1.90 -10.08
N GLU A 101 0.18 -1.64 -8.78
CA GLU A 101 0.99 -2.23 -7.71
C GLU A 101 0.80 -3.74 -7.65
N ASP A 102 -0.43 -4.22 -7.70
CA ASP A 102 -0.76 -5.65 -7.70
C ASP A 102 -0.21 -6.36 -8.93
N TRP A 103 -0.22 -5.71 -10.11
CA TRP A 103 0.29 -6.27 -11.36
C TRP A 103 1.75 -6.66 -11.27
N VAL A 104 2.59 -5.79 -10.73
CA VAL A 104 4.03 -6.04 -10.57
C VAL A 104 4.39 -6.61 -9.19
N GLY A 105 3.38 -6.78 -8.31
CA GLY A 105 3.54 -7.28 -6.95
C GLY A 105 4.32 -6.33 -6.03
N TYR A 106 4.16 -5.03 -6.22
CA TYR A 106 4.79 -3.99 -5.40
C TYR A 106 4.00 -3.78 -4.10
N ALA A 107 3.85 -4.85 -3.35
CA ALA A 107 3.19 -4.91 -2.06
C ALA A 107 3.77 -6.04 -1.20
N THR A 108 3.65 -5.92 0.12
CA THR A 108 4.00 -6.96 1.06
C THR A 108 2.80 -7.87 1.29
N ARG A 109 2.89 -9.13 0.85
CA ARG A 109 1.85 -10.12 1.14
C ARG A 109 1.67 -10.26 2.65
N TYR A 110 0.42 -10.19 3.12
CA TYR A 110 0.05 -10.17 4.55
C TYR A 110 0.62 -8.95 5.32
N GLY A 111 0.91 -7.88 4.62
CA GLY A 111 1.24 -6.57 5.15
C GLY A 111 0.28 -5.54 4.57
N ASP A 112 0.79 -4.59 3.80
CA ASP A 112 0.00 -3.59 3.06
C ASP A 112 -0.93 -4.20 2.00
N GLY A 113 -0.61 -5.39 1.46
CA GLY A 113 -1.50 -6.14 0.58
C GLY A 113 -2.72 -6.78 1.26
N ALA A 114 -2.89 -6.64 2.59
CA ALA A 114 -4.03 -7.21 3.33
C ALA A 114 -5.21 -6.24 3.41
N GLY A 115 -6.42 -6.78 3.52
CA GLY A 115 -7.65 -6.04 3.72
C GLY A 115 -8.87 -6.95 3.69
N ASP A 116 -10.01 -6.45 4.16
CA ASP A 116 -11.30 -7.14 4.08
C ASP A 116 -12.03 -6.83 2.77
N PHE A 117 -11.68 -5.71 2.14
CA PHE A 117 -12.15 -5.29 0.81
C PHE A 117 -11.12 -4.37 0.15
N SER A 118 -11.11 -4.31 -1.18
CA SER A 118 -10.10 -3.60 -1.96
C SER A 118 -10.75 -2.69 -3.02
N PRO A 119 -11.05 -1.42 -2.70
CA PRO A 119 -11.75 -0.51 -3.61
C PRO A 119 -10.99 -0.19 -4.90
N LEU A 120 -9.66 -0.30 -4.88
CA LEU A 120 -8.79 0.10 -5.99
C LEU A 120 -8.23 -1.06 -6.80
N CYS A 121 -8.57 -2.32 -6.48
CA CYS A 121 -7.93 -3.50 -7.08
C CYS A 121 -8.02 -3.61 -8.61
N ASN A 122 -8.98 -2.92 -9.22
CA ASN A 122 -9.19 -2.89 -10.68
C ASN A 122 -8.83 -1.54 -11.31
N LEU A 123 -8.26 -0.61 -10.56
CA LEU A 123 -7.92 0.74 -10.99
C LEU A 123 -6.41 0.91 -11.05
N THR A 124 -5.90 1.44 -12.17
CA THR A 124 -4.49 1.79 -12.31
C THR A 124 -4.14 3.05 -11.51
N VAL A 125 -2.84 3.31 -11.29
CA VAL A 125 -2.38 4.53 -10.60
C VAL A 125 -2.91 5.79 -11.25
N THR A 126 -2.90 5.85 -12.59
CA THR A 126 -3.44 7.00 -13.34
C THR A 126 -4.92 7.20 -13.05
N GLU A 127 -5.72 6.14 -13.09
CA GLU A 127 -7.15 6.20 -12.80
C GLU A 127 -7.43 6.57 -11.33
N VAL A 128 -6.63 6.06 -10.40
CA VAL A 128 -6.72 6.43 -8.98
C VAL A 128 -6.46 7.92 -8.76
N LYS A 129 -5.48 8.51 -9.45
CA LYS A 129 -5.22 9.95 -9.40
C LYS A 129 -6.42 10.76 -9.91
N GLU A 130 -6.99 10.37 -11.04
CA GLU A 130 -8.18 11.06 -11.58
C GLU A 130 -9.37 10.97 -10.60
N ILE A 131 -9.62 9.83 -9.99
CA ILE A 131 -10.64 9.68 -8.94
C ILE A 131 -10.33 10.61 -7.75
N GLY A 132 -9.07 10.70 -7.33
CA GLY A 132 -8.66 11.60 -6.26
C GLY A 132 -9.01 13.07 -6.55
N LYS A 133 -8.80 13.51 -7.80
CA LYS A 133 -9.18 14.86 -8.26
C LYS A 133 -10.71 15.07 -8.22
N VAL A 134 -11.47 14.10 -8.73
CA VAL A 134 -12.94 14.13 -8.72
C VAL A 134 -13.50 14.20 -7.29
N LEU A 135 -12.88 13.51 -6.34
CA LEU A 135 -13.24 13.52 -4.92
C LEU A 135 -12.79 14.82 -4.19
N GLY A 136 -12.16 15.75 -4.90
CA GLY A 136 -11.73 17.03 -4.32
C GLY A 136 -10.57 16.92 -3.34
N LEU A 137 -9.77 15.86 -3.41
CA LEU A 137 -8.57 15.75 -2.60
C LEU A 137 -7.54 16.84 -2.99
N PRO A 138 -6.81 17.43 -2.01
CA PRO A 138 -5.72 18.34 -2.32
C PRO A 138 -4.71 17.77 -3.30
N GLU A 139 -4.30 18.56 -4.29
CA GLU A 139 -3.38 18.17 -5.36
C GLU A 139 -2.10 17.51 -4.82
N GLU A 140 -1.54 18.06 -3.76
CA GLU A 140 -0.34 17.51 -3.11
C GLU A 140 -0.54 16.09 -2.51
N LEU A 141 -1.77 15.68 -2.18
CA LEU A 141 -2.09 14.33 -1.74
C LEU A 141 -2.34 13.38 -2.91
N VAL A 142 -2.80 13.90 -4.05
CA VAL A 142 -3.08 13.14 -5.27
C VAL A 142 -1.79 12.92 -6.07
N GLU A 143 -0.98 13.97 -6.22
CA GLU A 143 0.23 13.95 -7.06
C GLU A 143 1.50 13.62 -6.26
N LYS A 144 1.36 13.31 -4.96
CA LYS A 144 2.51 12.86 -4.15
C LYS A 144 3.19 11.68 -4.84
N THR A 145 4.47 11.83 -5.12
CA THR A 145 5.29 10.72 -5.64
C THR A 145 5.30 9.58 -4.62
N PRO A 146 4.91 8.36 -5.02
CA PRO A 146 4.99 7.20 -4.14
C PRO A 146 6.44 6.95 -3.71
N ILE A 147 6.66 6.85 -2.41
CA ILE A 147 7.95 6.58 -1.77
C ILE A 147 7.71 5.47 -0.77
N ASP A 148 8.52 4.42 -0.83
CA ASP A 148 8.42 3.31 0.13
C ASP A 148 8.82 3.70 1.57
N GLY A 149 9.47 4.86 1.73
CA GLY A 149 9.91 5.39 3.02
C GLY A 149 11.11 4.65 3.63
N LEU A 150 11.72 3.72 2.92
CA LEU A 150 12.73 2.82 3.46
C LEU A 150 14.10 2.97 2.81
N CYS A 151 14.16 3.17 1.49
CA CYS A 151 15.43 3.26 0.76
C CYS A 151 15.72 4.67 0.18
N GLY A 152 14.82 5.63 0.37
CA GLY A 152 14.96 7.00 -0.14
C GLY A 152 14.83 7.14 -1.66
N LYS A 153 14.43 6.06 -2.35
CA LYS A 153 14.12 6.03 -3.77
C LYS A 153 12.62 6.03 -4.00
N THR A 154 12.21 6.50 -5.17
CA THR A 154 10.83 6.38 -5.59
C THR A 154 10.51 4.96 -6.07
N ASP A 155 9.24 4.60 -6.10
CA ASP A 155 8.79 3.31 -6.62
C ASP A 155 9.24 3.13 -8.08
N GLU A 156 9.11 4.17 -8.91
CA GLU A 156 9.51 4.15 -10.33
C GLU A 156 11.02 3.94 -10.52
N GLU A 157 11.85 4.56 -9.65
CA GLU A 157 13.31 4.30 -9.66
C GLU A 157 13.64 2.84 -9.30
N ASN A 158 12.90 2.23 -8.39
CA ASN A 158 13.07 0.83 -8.02
C ASN A 158 12.56 -0.11 -9.12
N LEU A 159 11.44 0.22 -9.75
CA LEU A 159 10.83 -0.57 -10.82
C LEU A 159 11.59 -0.45 -12.14
N GLY A 160 12.14 0.72 -12.46
CA GLY A 160 12.84 1.01 -13.71
C GLY A 160 11.93 1.34 -14.90
N PHE A 161 10.65 1.65 -14.61
CA PHE A 161 9.65 2.17 -15.55
C PHE A 161 8.67 3.04 -14.76
N THR A 162 7.93 3.89 -15.46
CA THR A 162 6.93 4.76 -14.83
C THR A 162 5.59 4.05 -14.67
N TYR A 163 4.77 4.50 -13.71
CA TYR A 163 3.41 4.01 -13.60
C TYR A 163 2.58 4.34 -14.84
N ALA A 164 2.80 5.46 -15.50
CA ALA A 164 2.10 5.80 -16.74
C ALA A 164 2.39 4.79 -17.86
N GLU A 165 3.63 4.33 -18.01
CA GLU A 165 4.01 3.28 -18.96
C GLU A 165 3.36 1.94 -18.58
N LEU A 166 3.40 1.56 -17.30
CA LEU A 166 2.78 0.35 -16.80
C LEU A 166 1.27 0.34 -17.02
N ASP A 167 0.58 1.42 -16.68
CA ASP A 167 -0.87 1.57 -16.79
C ASP A 167 -1.32 1.46 -18.26
N LYS A 168 -0.60 2.12 -19.18
CA LYS A 168 -0.82 1.98 -20.62
C LYS A 168 -0.67 0.52 -21.05
N TYR A 169 0.38 -0.15 -20.59
CA TYR A 169 0.61 -1.56 -20.90
C TYR A 169 -0.50 -2.46 -20.36
N ILE A 170 -0.91 -2.29 -19.12
CA ILE A 170 -2.02 -3.04 -18.51
C ILE A 170 -3.32 -2.88 -19.30
N ARG A 171 -3.64 -1.66 -19.74
CA ARG A 171 -4.91 -1.36 -20.42
C ARG A 171 -4.94 -1.71 -21.91
N THR A 172 -3.79 -1.65 -22.59
CA THR A 172 -3.72 -1.77 -24.04
C THR A 172 -2.93 -3.00 -24.54
N GLY A 173 -2.12 -3.61 -23.68
CA GLY A 173 -1.17 -4.65 -24.08
C GLY A 173 0.02 -4.13 -24.89
N VAL A 174 0.14 -2.80 -25.07
CA VAL A 174 1.16 -2.18 -25.93
C VAL A 174 2.28 -1.55 -25.09
N MET A 175 3.50 -2.04 -25.29
CA MET A 175 4.74 -1.48 -24.74
C MET A 175 5.79 -1.48 -25.86
N GLU A 176 6.26 -0.30 -26.25
CA GLU A 176 7.24 -0.14 -27.35
C GLU A 176 8.64 -0.58 -26.92
N ASP A 177 9.02 -0.29 -25.68
CA ASP A 177 10.29 -0.71 -25.08
C ASP A 177 10.23 -2.20 -24.70
N SER A 178 10.91 -3.03 -25.48
CA SER A 178 10.94 -4.48 -25.29
C SER A 178 11.63 -4.92 -23.98
N GLU A 179 12.58 -4.13 -23.46
CA GLU A 179 13.30 -4.42 -22.23
C GLU A 179 12.40 -4.13 -21.02
N LYS A 180 11.73 -2.99 -21.01
CA LYS A 180 10.72 -2.65 -19.98
C LYS A 180 9.57 -3.65 -19.99
N ARG A 181 9.06 -4.02 -21.18
CA ARG A 181 8.02 -5.06 -21.31
C ARG A 181 8.45 -6.35 -20.65
N ARG A 182 9.62 -6.87 -21.02
CA ARG A 182 10.15 -8.10 -20.43
C ARG A 182 10.28 -8.01 -18.89
N ARG A 183 10.71 -6.85 -18.39
CA ARG A 183 10.85 -6.62 -16.95
C ARG A 183 9.49 -6.64 -16.25
N ILE A 184 8.48 -5.98 -16.82
CA ILE A 184 7.10 -5.98 -16.29
C ILE A 184 6.54 -7.40 -16.26
N ASP A 185 6.64 -8.14 -17.37
CA ASP A 185 6.15 -9.52 -17.47
C ASP A 185 6.82 -10.44 -16.43
N LEU A 186 8.13 -10.33 -16.27
CA LEU A 186 8.87 -11.09 -15.24
C LEU A 186 8.43 -10.74 -13.81
N LEU A 187 8.21 -9.46 -13.52
CA LEU A 187 7.72 -9.04 -12.21
C LEU A 187 6.30 -9.55 -11.96
N HIS A 188 5.42 -9.47 -12.97
CA HIS A 188 4.08 -10.01 -12.91
C HIS A 188 4.08 -11.49 -12.58
N GLU A 189 4.75 -12.31 -13.39
CA GLU A 189 4.80 -13.76 -13.18
C GLU A 189 5.39 -14.14 -11.81
N LYS A 190 6.52 -13.54 -11.46
CA LYS A 190 7.22 -13.82 -10.19
C LYS A 190 6.38 -13.47 -8.96
N ASN A 191 5.57 -12.42 -9.04
CA ASN A 191 4.83 -11.89 -7.89
C ASN A 191 3.33 -12.28 -7.88
N LEU A 192 2.85 -12.94 -8.93
CA LEU A 192 1.45 -13.34 -9.07
C LEU A 192 0.91 -14.11 -7.85
N PHE A 193 1.76 -14.86 -7.15
CA PHE A 193 1.40 -15.58 -5.93
C PHE A 193 0.95 -14.65 -4.78
N LYS A 194 1.31 -13.36 -4.82
CA LYS A 194 0.95 -12.41 -3.77
C LYS A 194 -0.55 -12.07 -3.79
N VAL A 195 -1.14 -12.05 -4.98
CA VAL A 195 -2.55 -11.69 -5.21
C VAL A 195 -3.45 -12.91 -5.45
N LYS A 196 -2.88 -14.07 -5.73
CA LYS A 196 -3.64 -15.32 -5.87
C LYS A 196 -3.97 -15.94 -4.50
N PRO A 197 -5.07 -16.69 -4.41
CA PRO A 197 -5.31 -17.55 -3.26
C PRO A 197 -4.12 -18.48 -2.98
N MET A 198 -3.96 -18.90 -1.73
CA MET A 198 -2.95 -19.90 -1.40
C MET A 198 -3.22 -21.18 -2.19
N PRO A 199 -2.19 -21.77 -2.85
CA PRO A 199 -2.38 -23.03 -3.53
C PRO A 199 -2.79 -24.12 -2.53
N GLY A 200 -3.78 -24.90 -2.90
CA GLY A 200 -4.30 -26.03 -2.14
C GLY A 200 -4.13 -27.34 -2.92
N PHE A 201 -4.31 -28.45 -2.25
CA PHE A 201 -4.43 -29.75 -2.91
C PHE A 201 -5.80 -29.84 -3.59
N GLU A 202 -5.83 -30.14 -4.87
CA GLU A 202 -7.05 -30.53 -5.59
C GLU A 202 -7.21 -32.04 -5.42
N ILE A 203 -8.39 -32.47 -4.92
CA ILE A 203 -8.76 -33.89 -4.75
C ILE A 203 -9.65 -34.29 -5.90
#